data_f3044b4d1eda76cc3a9923c5d4bf1a8c
#
_entry.id   f3044b4d1eda76cc3a9923c5d4bf1a8c
#
_cell.length_a   1.000
_cell.length_b   1.000
_cell.length_c   1.000
_cell.angle_alpha   90.00
_cell.angle_beta   90.00
_cell.angle_gamma   90.00
#
_symmetry.space_group_name_H-M   'P 1'
#
loop_
_entity.id
_entity.type
_entity.pdbx_description
1 polymer ?
#
loop_
_entity_poly.entity_id
_entity_poly.type
_entity_poly.pdbx_seq_one_letter_code
_entity_poly.pdbx_strand_id
1 'polypeptide(L)'
;MPYQQNNVEENKDRIRISGDGFNTAPIKNYPTKIKFTSILLSVAFYLSIIYLVLFISYFALSGNAWGLFILIFLGPNLLSIVIGAILLRIGMEKGNKTLLYTSFVLYILSIILAYDPDWGVFRIAPVVLSILVLIGTILAKEDKEVLRY
;
A
#
# COMPACT_ATOMS: atom_id res chain seq x y z
N MET A 1 -19.01 19.20 -13.78
CA MET A 1 -18.74 17.73 -13.83
C MET A 1 -18.41 17.37 -15.29
N PRO A 2 -17.14 17.24 -15.70
CA PRO A 2 -16.78 17.03 -17.12
C PRO A 2 -16.11 15.66 -17.39
N TYR A 3 -16.49 14.59 -16.70
CA TYR A 3 -15.79 13.30 -16.83
C TYR A 3 -16.50 12.24 -17.69
N GLN A 4 -17.61 12.56 -18.34
CA GLN A 4 -18.36 11.56 -19.13
C GLN A 4 -18.24 11.68 -20.66
N GLN A 5 -17.63 12.74 -21.18
CA GLN A 5 -17.60 12.94 -22.64
C GLN A 5 -16.48 12.18 -23.36
N ASN A 6 -15.35 11.90 -22.71
CA ASN A 6 -14.21 11.26 -23.39
C ASN A 6 -14.37 9.76 -23.67
N ASN A 7 -15.27 9.08 -22.96
CA ASN A 7 -15.49 7.64 -23.17
C ASN A 7 -16.43 7.33 -24.34
N VAL A 8 -17.18 8.30 -24.83
CA VAL A 8 -18.13 8.11 -25.94
C VAL A 8 -17.46 8.27 -27.30
N GLU A 9 -16.44 9.12 -27.40
CA GLU A 9 -15.74 9.34 -28.67
C GLU A 9 -14.71 8.22 -28.96
N GLU A 10 -14.02 7.72 -27.94
CA GLU A 10 -13.08 6.59 -28.12
C GLU A 10 -13.78 5.30 -28.56
N ASN A 11 -15.07 5.15 -28.23
CA ASN A 11 -15.86 3.99 -28.66
C ASN A 11 -16.38 4.10 -30.11
N LYS A 12 -16.44 5.32 -30.67
CA LYS A 12 -16.91 5.52 -32.07
C LYS A 12 -15.86 5.13 -33.09
N ASP A 13 -14.59 5.30 -32.80
CA ASP A 13 -13.51 5.00 -33.74
C ASP A 13 -13.20 3.50 -33.86
N ARG A 14 -13.52 2.72 -32.80
CA ARG A 14 -13.37 1.25 -32.84
C ARG A 14 -14.44 0.53 -33.65
N ILE A 15 -15.58 1.15 -33.90
CA ILE A 15 -16.70 0.55 -34.68
C ILE A 15 -16.45 0.63 -36.19
N ARG A 16 -15.51 1.44 -36.67
CA ARG A 16 -15.26 1.67 -38.12
C ARG A 16 -14.35 0.66 -38.81
N ILE A 17 -13.74 -0.29 -38.10
CA ILE A 17 -12.71 -1.19 -38.69
C ILE A 17 -13.23 -2.62 -38.94
N SER A 18 -14.49 -2.93 -38.69
CA SER A 18 -15.01 -4.28 -38.97
C SER A 18 -16.10 -4.25 -40.03
N GLY A 19 -15.67 -4.15 -41.29
CA GLY A 19 -16.50 -4.26 -42.48
C GLY A 19 -16.63 -5.69 -43.03
N ASP A 20 -16.59 -6.71 -42.22
CA ASP A 20 -16.90 -8.09 -42.62
C ASP A 20 -17.79 -8.76 -41.58
N GLY A 21 -18.93 -9.24 -42.09
CA GLY A 21 -20.10 -9.76 -41.40
C GLY A 21 -19.88 -10.89 -40.41
N PHE A 22 -19.22 -10.61 -39.31
CA PHE A 22 -19.20 -11.49 -38.14
C PHE A 22 -20.17 -10.93 -37.08
N ASN A 23 -21.06 -11.78 -36.60
CA ASN A 23 -21.97 -11.52 -35.49
C ASN A 23 -21.19 -10.93 -34.30
N THR A 24 -21.19 -9.60 -34.15
CA THR A 24 -20.67 -8.92 -32.98
C THR A 24 -21.59 -9.18 -31.81
N ALA A 25 -21.31 -10.26 -31.06
CA ALA A 25 -21.92 -10.41 -29.77
C ALA A 25 -21.61 -9.13 -28.95
N PRO A 26 -22.58 -8.55 -28.23
CA PRO A 26 -22.37 -7.33 -27.47
C PRO A 26 -21.18 -7.54 -26.53
N ILE A 27 -20.16 -6.66 -26.65
CA ILE A 27 -19.00 -6.69 -25.75
C ILE A 27 -19.56 -6.41 -24.37
N LYS A 28 -19.72 -7.46 -23.57
CA LYS A 28 -20.06 -7.32 -22.16
C LYS A 28 -18.89 -6.60 -21.49
N ASN A 29 -19.08 -5.34 -21.16
CA ASN A 29 -18.15 -4.59 -20.32
C ASN A 29 -18.19 -5.19 -18.90
N TYR A 30 -17.34 -6.18 -18.66
CA TYR A 30 -17.18 -6.72 -17.32
C TYR A 30 -16.46 -5.68 -16.46
N PRO A 31 -16.95 -5.43 -15.23
CA PRO A 31 -16.24 -4.53 -14.33
C PRO A 31 -14.85 -5.10 -14.04
N THR A 32 -13.82 -4.34 -14.36
CA THR A 32 -12.43 -4.71 -14.09
C THR A 32 -12.00 -4.09 -12.77
N LYS A 33 -11.51 -4.91 -11.85
CA LYS A 33 -10.89 -4.45 -10.61
C LYS A 33 -9.39 -4.29 -10.85
N ILE A 34 -8.88 -3.08 -10.66
CA ILE A 34 -7.45 -2.80 -10.72
C ILE A 34 -6.84 -3.14 -9.36
N LYS A 35 -5.79 -3.95 -9.36
CA LYS A 35 -5.04 -4.33 -8.17
C LYS A 35 -3.56 -4.11 -8.45
N PHE A 36 -2.83 -3.57 -7.48
CA PHE A 36 -1.37 -3.49 -7.59
C PHE A 36 -0.73 -4.73 -7.00
N THR A 37 0.07 -5.41 -7.81
CA THR A 37 0.83 -6.58 -7.37
C THR A 37 2.32 -6.23 -7.40
N SER A 38 2.94 -6.31 -6.21
CA SER A 38 4.39 -6.19 -6.06
C SER A 38 4.84 -7.07 -4.89
N ILE A 39 5.83 -7.90 -5.15
CA ILE A 39 6.43 -8.76 -4.12
C ILE A 39 7.02 -7.88 -3.00
N LEU A 40 7.66 -6.76 -3.36
CA LEU A 40 8.28 -5.85 -2.40
C LEU A 40 7.26 -5.21 -1.45
N LEU A 41 6.08 -4.81 -1.96
CA LEU A 41 5.01 -4.25 -1.13
C LEU A 41 4.44 -5.30 -0.16
N SER A 42 4.29 -6.54 -0.63
CA SER A 42 3.84 -7.66 0.22
C SER A 42 4.88 -7.97 1.30
N VAL A 43 6.17 -8.02 0.95
CA VAL A 43 7.27 -8.21 1.91
C VAL A 43 7.29 -7.07 2.93
N ALA A 44 7.17 -5.82 2.51
CA ALA A 44 7.13 -4.66 3.40
C ALA A 44 5.95 -4.75 4.39
N PHE A 45 4.77 -5.18 3.91
CA PHE A 45 3.59 -5.37 4.76
C PHE A 45 3.82 -6.42 5.84
N TYR A 46 4.27 -7.62 5.46
CA TYR A 46 4.53 -8.69 6.43
C TYR A 46 5.68 -8.35 7.38
N LEU A 47 6.73 -7.70 6.89
CA LEU A 47 7.85 -7.26 7.72
C LEU A 47 7.40 -6.21 8.75
N SER A 48 6.49 -5.30 8.37
CA SER A 48 5.88 -4.34 9.31
C SER A 48 5.12 -5.03 10.44
N ILE A 49 4.33 -6.06 10.11
CA ILE A 49 3.58 -6.83 11.12
C ILE A 49 4.53 -7.57 12.05
N ILE A 50 5.52 -8.26 11.48
CA ILE A 50 6.53 -9.00 12.27
C ILE A 50 7.26 -8.04 13.21
N TYR A 51 7.71 -6.89 12.71
CA TYR A 51 8.37 -5.88 13.53
C TYR A 51 7.48 -5.40 14.68
N LEU A 52 6.22 -5.05 14.41
CA LEU A 52 5.28 -4.60 15.43
C LEU A 52 5.04 -5.67 16.50
N VAL A 53 4.80 -6.92 16.09
CA VAL A 53 4.57 -8.04 17.02
C VAL A 53 5.80 -8.29 17.88
N LEU A 54 6.98 -8.38 17.29
CA LEU A 54 8.22 -8.62 18.04
C LEU A 54 8.53 -7.46 18.97
N PHE A 55 8.37 -6.21 18.50
CA PHE A 55 8.66 -5.03 19.30
C PHE A 55 7.72 -4.94 20.52
N ILE A 56 6.40 -5.02 20.27
CA ILE A 56 5.41 -4.93 21.35
C ILE A 56 5.59 -6.10 22.35
N SER A 57 5.78 -7.34 21.82
CA SER A 57 5.98 -8.51 22.67
C SER A 57 7.23 -8.37 23.54
N TYR A 58 8.33 -7.92 22.97
CA TYR A 58 9.59 -7.76 23.70
C TYR A 58 9.45 -6.80 24.89
N PHE A 59 8.88 -5.63 24.68
CA PHE A 59 8.71 -4.63 25.73
C PHE A 59 7.57 -4.93 26.70
N ALA A 60 6.46 -5.50 26.23
CA ALA A 60 5.34 -5.88 27.08
C ALA A 60 5.69 -7.06 28.01
N LEU A 61 6.47 -8.04 27.53
CA LEU A 61 6.88 -9.20 28.30
C LEU A 61 8.11 -8.95 29.19
N SER A 62 8.78 -7.82 29.03
CA SER A 62 9.97 -7.47 29.84
C SER A 62 9.67 -7.39 31.34
N GLY A 63 8.39 -7.28 31.73
CA GLY A 63 7.95 -7.23 33.14
C GLY A 63 8.39 -6.00 33.91
N ASN A 64 9.09 -5.07 33.27
CA ASN A 64 9.65 -3.87 33.87
C ASN A 64 8.82 -2.64 33.55
N ALA A 65 8.67 -1.73 34.49
CA ALA A 65 8.03 -0.42 34.27
C ALA A 65 8.71 0.36 33.12
N TRP A 66 10.00 0.18 32.91
CA TRP A 66 10.75 0.76 31.79
C TRP A 66 10.26 0.28 30.41
N GLY A 67 9.91 -1.01 30.28
CA GLY A 67 9.37 -1.52 29.02
C GLY A 67 8.04 -0.86 28.63
N LEU A 68 7.13 -0.66 29.61
CA LEU A 68 5.89 0.06 29.38
C LEU A 68 6.13 1.54 29.06
N PHE A 69 7.09 2.17 29.75
CA PHE A 69 7.44 3.55 29.45
C PHE A 69 7.96 3.72 28.02
N ILE A 70 8.83 2.84 27.56
CA ILE A 70 9.33 2.84 26.16
C ILE A 70 8.21 2.64 25.17
N LEU A 71 7.25 1.73 25.43
CA LEU A 71 6.07 1.51 24.58
C LEU A 71 5.20 2.76 24.47
N ILE A 72 4.97 3.46 25.57
CA ILE A 72 4.18 4.70 25.57
C ILE A 72 4.94 5.80 24.81
N PHE A 73 6.24 5.94 25.06
CA PHE A 73 7.08 6.95 24.43
C PHE A 73 7.21 6.75 22.90
N LEU A 74 7.38 5.50 22.46
CA LEU A 74 7.42 5.13 21.05
C LEU A 74 6.03 4.87 20.44
N GLY A 75 4.98 5.03 21.22
CA GLY A 75 3.59 4.84 20.77
C GLY A 75 3.25 5.58 19.46
N PRO A 76 3.57 6.87 19.32
CA PRO A 76 3.34 7.61 18.09
C PRO A 76 4.07 7.04 16.87
N ASN A 77 5.31 6.55 17.06
CA ASN A 77 6.06 5.86 16.02
C ASN A 77 5.35 4.57 15.59
N LEU A 78 5.03 3.70 16.55
CA LEU A 78 4.35 2.43 16.30
C LEU A 78 2.99 2.64 15.64
N LEU A 79 2.21 3.64 16.09
CA LEU A 79 0.93 4.00 15.50
C LEU A 79 1.09 4.41 14.03
N SER A 80 2.11 5.20 13.71
CA SER A 80 2.42 5.61 12.33
C SER A 80 2.72 4.40 11.43
N ILE A 81 3.47 3.40 11.94
CA ILE A 81 3.76 2.16 11.22
C ILE A 81 2.47 1.34 11.01
N VAL A 82 1.61 1.22 12.03
CA VAL A 82 0.34 0.49 11.93
C VAL A 82 -0.56 1.09 10.85
N ILE A 83 -0.77 2.41 10.91
CA ILE A 83 -1.59 3.11 9.91
C ILE A 83 -0.95 2.98 8.52
N GLY A 84 0.37 3.12 8.42
CA GLY A 84 1.12 2.92 7.18
C GLY A 84 0.92 1.53 6.59
N ALA A 85 0.99 0.47 7.40
CA ALA A 85 0.76 -0.90 6.96
C ALA A 85 -0.69 -1.14 6.48
N ILE A 86 -1.68 -0.58 7.18
CA ILE A 86 -3.10 -0.66 6.79
C ILE A 86 -3.32 0.04 5.43
N LEU A 87 -2.80 1.26 5.26
CA LEU A 87 -2.92 2.00 4.00
C LEU A 87 -2.18 1.31 2.85
N LEU A 88 -1.03 0.70 3.14
CA LEU A 88 -0.28 -0.10 2.18
C LEU A 88 -1.14 -1.26 1.65
N ARG A 89 -1.80 -2.00 2.54
CA ARG A 89 -2.66 -3.11 2.19
C ARG A 89 -3.86 -2.67 1.36
N ILE A 90 -4.57 -1.62 1.82
CA ILE A 90 -5.72 -1.06 1.11
C ILE A 90 -5.31 -0.50 -0.27
N GLY A 91 -4.15 0.16 -0.35
CA GLY A 91 -3.61 0.70 -1.59
C GLY A 91 -3.35 -0.38 -2.65
N MET A 92 -2.76 -1.51 -2.23
CA MET A 92 -2.56 -2.68 -3.10
C MET A 92 -3.89 -3.26 -3.59
N GLU A 93 -4.86 -3.47 -2.70
CA GLU A 93 -6.13 -4.11 -3.02
C GLU A 93 -7.06 -3.24 -3.88
N LYS A 94 -7.02 -1.92 -3.67
CA LYS A 94 -7.83 -0.95 -4.42
C LYS A 94 -7.15 -0.41 -5.68
N GLY A 95 -5.90 -0.80 -5.94
CA GLY A 95 -5.14 -0.26 -7.07
C GLY A 95 -4.95 1.26 -7.01
N ASN A 96 -4.77 1.82 -5.82
CA ASN A 96 -4.65 3.26 -5.63
C ASN A 96 -3.23 3.67 -5.24
N LYS A 97 -2.50 4.26 -6.20
CA LYS A 97 -1.12 4.74 -6.00
C LYS A 97 -1.01 5.80 -4.91
N THR A 98 -2.03 6.66 -4.76
CA THR A 98 -2.02 7.69 -3.73
C THR A 98 -1.95 7.08 -2.33
N LEU A 99 -2.68 5.99 -2.06
CA LEU A 99 -2.61 5.30 -0.78
C LEU A 99 -1.23 4.68 -0.51
N LEU A 100 -0.56 4.18 -1.56
CA LEU A 100 0.79 3.63 -1.44
C LEU A 100 1.80 4.74 -1.10
N TYR A 101 1.73 5.90 -1.76
CA TYR A 101 2.57 7.05 -1.42
C TYR A 101 2.26 7.61 -0.02
N THR A 102 1.00 7.66 0.38
CA THR A 102 0.62 8.07 1.74
C THR A 102 1.18 7.11 2.78
N SER A 103 1.14 5.80 2.51
CA SER A 103 1.79 4.79 3.36
C SER A 103 3.30 5.05 3.48
N PHE A 104 3.99 5.33 2.38
CA PHE A 104 5.41 5.69 2.38
C PHE A 104 5.70 6.92 3.26
N VAL A 105 4.89 7.98 3.14
CA VAL A 105 5.02 9.19 3.97
C VAL A 105 4.86 8.86 5.46
N LEU A 106 3.93 7.97 5.82
CA LEU A 106 3.75 7.54 7.21
C LEU A 106 4.96 6.74 7.73
N TYR A 107 5.61 5.92 6.91
CA TYR A 107 6.85 5.26 7.32
C TYR A 107 8.00 6.27 7.53
N ILE A 108 8.09 7.32 6.70
CA ILE A 108 9.04 8.42 6.95
C ILE A 108 8.69 9.18 8.23
N LEU A 109 7.42 9.50 8.45
CA LEU A 109 6.96 10.16 9.66
C LEU A 109 7.32 9.33 10.91
N SER A 110 7.19 8.00 10.83
CA SER A 110 7.61 7.08 11.87
C SER A 110 9.10 7.22 12.23
N ILE A 111 9.99 7.45 11.24
CA ILE A 111 11.42 7.68 11.48
C ILE A 111 11.64 8.95 12.32
N ILE A 112 10.87 9.99 12.04
CA ILE A 112 10.95 11.27 12.76
C ILE A 112 10.39 11.11 14.18
N LEU A 113 9.29 10.35 14.34
CA LEU A 113 8.65 10.09 15.61
C LEU A 113 9.43 9.10 16.49
N ALA A 114 10.33 8.31 15.91
CA ALA A 114 11.29 7.47 16.63
C ALA A 114 12.44 8.32 17.18
N TYR A 115 12.13 9.43 17.85
CA TYR A 115 13.13 10.30 18.44
C TYR A 115 13.68 9.67 19.71
N ASP A 116 14.86 9.06 19.57
CA ASP A 116 15.68 8.64 20.69
C ASP A 116 17.11 9.14 20.43
N PRO A 117 17.66 10.03 21.27
CA PRO A 117 18.97 10.61 21.08
C PRO A 117 20.09 9.57 21.17
N ASP A 118 19.89 8.48 21.92
CA ASP A 118 20.96 7.51 22.22
C ASP A 118 20.84 6.18 21.47
N TRP A 119 19.64 5.85 20.92
CA TRP A 119 19.35 4.51 20.39
C TRP A 119 18.85 4.57 18.93
N GLY A 120 19.72 4.93 18.01
CA GLY A 120 19.40 4.92 16.57
C GLY A 120 18.86 3.59 16.02
N VAL A 121 18.90 2.52 16.81
CA VAL A 121 18.43 1.18 16.46
C VAL A 121 16.93 1.17 16.11
N PHE A 122 16.11 1.96 16.82
CA PHE A 122 14.65 2.01 16.56
C PHE A 122 14.27 2.67 15.24
N ARG A 123 15.20 3.38 14.62
CA ARG A 123 15.01 4.01 13.30
C ARG A 123 15.31 3.07 12.14
N ILE A 124 16.09 2.02 12.37
CA ILE A 124 16.55 1.12 11.29
C ILE A 124 15.35 0.44 10.62
N ALA A 125 14.43 -0.12 11.40
CA ALA A 125 13.27 -0.82 10.84
C ALA A 125 12.37 0.09 10.00
N PRO A 126 11.91 1.28 10.48
CA PRO A 126 11.15 2.22 9.66
C PRO A 126 11.89 2.69 8.40
N VAL A 127 13.21 2.88 8.45
CA VAL A 127 14.01 3.25 7.27
C VAL A 127 13.97 2.15 6.22
N VAL A 128 14.24 0.90 6.62
CA VAL A 128 14.18 -0.24 5.70
C VAL A 128 12.78 -0.39 5.11
N LEU A 129 11.74 -0.27 5.93
CA LEU A 129 10.33 -0.36 5.49
C LEU A 129 9.99 0.76 4.50
N SER A 130 10.42 2.00 4.75
CA SER A 130 10.15 3.12 3.85
C SER A 130 10.81 2.91 2.48
N ILE A 131 12.05 2.43 2.44
CA ILE A 131 12.77 2.12 1.19
C ILE A 131 12.06 1.00 0.43
N LEU A 132 11.66 -0.08 1.10
CA LEU A 132 10.94 -1.19 0.47
C LEU A 132 9.59 -0.75 -0.11
N VAL A 133 8.84 0.08 0.62
CA VAL A 133 7.56 0.61 0.15
C VAL A 133 7.75 1.55 -1.02
N LEU A 134 8.77 2.43 -1.00
CA LEU A 134 9.06 3.33 -2.11
C LEU A 134 9.40 2.56 -3.40
N ILE A 135 10.38 1.66 -3.32
CA ILE A 135 10.79 0.85 -4.47
C ILE A 135 9.63 -0.03 -4.93
N GLY A 136 8.91 -0.66 -3.99
CA GLY A 136 7.75 -1.49 -4.31
C GLY A 136 6.62 -0.71 -4.98
N THR A 137 6.40 0.55 -4.62
CA THR A 137 5.38 1.42 -5.24
C THR A 137 5.77 1.81 -6.67
N ILE A 138 7.06 2.09 -6.91
CA ILE A 138 7.57 2.41 -8.25
C ILE A 138 7.49 1.19 -9.17
N LEU A 139 7.83 0.00 -8.65
CA LEU A 139 7.83 -1.26 -9.41
C LEU A 139 6.46 -1.95 -9.46
N ALA A 140 5.43 -1.41 -8.80
CA ALA A 140 4.11 -2.01 -8.76
C ALA A 140 3.48 -2.08 -10.16
N LYS A 141 3.11 -3.30 -10.57
CA LYS A 141 2.39 -3.56 -11.81
C LYS A 141 0.89 -3.52 -11.58
N GLU A 142 0.17 -3.00 -12.56
CA GLU A 142 -1.30 -2.99 -12.57
C GLU A 142 -1.80 -4.34 -13.10
N ASP A 143 -2.39 -5.14 -12.24
CA ASP A 143 -3.13 -6.34 -12.63
C ASP A 143 -4.62 -5.99 -12.75
N LYS A 144 -5.18 -6.27 -13.94
CA LYS A 144 -6.61 -6.09 -14.21
C LYS A 144 -7.31 -7.44 -14.01
N GLU A 145 -8.01 -7.58 -12.92
CA GLU A 145 -8.82 -8.76 -12.62
C GLU A 145 -10.24 -8.55 -13.19
N VAL A 146 -10.61 -9.39 -14.16
CA VAL A 146 -11.97 -9.40 -14.74
C VAL A 146 -12.89 -10.16 -13.80
N LEU A 147 -13.86 -9.49 -13.21
CA LEU A 147 -14.87 -10.10 -12.35
C LEU A 147 -15.86 -10.89 -13.25
N ARG A 148 -15.69 -12.21 -13.32
CA ARG A 148 -16.67 -13.12 -13.91
C ARG A 148 -17.65 -13.53 -12.81
N TYR A 149 -18.87 -13.06 -12.92
CA TYR A 149 -20.01 -13.55 -12.15
C TYR A 149 -20.75 -14.62 -12.96
#